data_367643b291fa78ecf30f62ab70b802c6
#
_entry.id   367643b291fa78ecf30f62ab70b802c6
#
_cell.length_a   1.000
_cell.length_b   1.000
_cell.length_c   1.000
_cell.angle_alpha   90.00
_cell.angle_beta   90.00
_cell.angle_gamma   90.00
#
_symmetry.space_group_name_H-M   'P 1'
#
loop_
_entity.id
_entity.type
_entity.pdbx_description
1 polymer ?
#
loop_
_entity_poly.entity_id
_entity_poly.type
_entity_poly.pdbx_seq_one_letter_code
_entity_poly.pdbx_strand_id
1 'polypeptide(L)'
;MSERTNERVAWFNGKFVPESEVKVPFRDMSWLYGDGAFDMTRSFNGKAFRLKEHIDRFYRSLRYIGIDPGLKPDEMIRISEEVLDRNRHLLAKGDDYWIGQRVSRGVKKVEGDNWDHYGPNVVIECIPLPFKERAKQFRDGIEVIVPSIRRTPPDSLSPRAKMHNYLNVIMADREVKARNPEAWAVLLDVHGNLAEGMGSNIFVVRDGVILTPQERFVLPGVSRQTAIELAQAEGIKVEQTDIDLFDAYVADEIFLTSTSLAICGVTTLNGQKIGNGTVPGPITKRITEAYKRLVDCDFVEQYLKRL
;
A
#
# COMPACT_ATOMS: atom_id res chain seq x y z
N MET A 1 -2.33 15.24 -34.26
CA MET A 1 -2.80 14.60 -33.04
C MET A 1 -2.07 13.26 -32.99
N SER A 2 -1.18 13.04 -32.02
CA SER A 2 -0.54 11.72 -31.86
C SER A 2 -1.65 10.71 -31.55
N GLU A 3 -1.70 9.62 -32.28
CA GLU A 3 -2.54 8.48 -31.93
C GLU A 3 -2.27 8.12 -30.46
N ARG A 4 -3.31 8.10 -29.63
CA ARG A 4 -3.23 7.57 -28.28
C ARG A 4 -3.01 6.08 -28.39
N THR A 5 -1.77 5.63 -28.29
CA THR A 5 -1.39 4.24 -28.49
C THR A 5 -1.66 3.33 -27.28
N ASN A 6 -1.99 3.90 -26.09
CA ASN A 6 -2.15 3.17 -24.84
C ASN A 6 -3.31 3.72 -24.03
N GLU A 7 -4.52 3.30 -24.32
CA GLU A 7 -5.67 3.62 -23.49
C GLU A 7 -6.02 2.43 -22.59
N ARG A 8 -5.71 2.56 -21.28
CA ARG A 8 -6.11 1.56 -20.30
C ARG A 8 -7.62 1.58 -20.12
N VAL A 9 -8.17 0.40 -19.86
CA VAL A 9 -9.57 0.21 -19.52
C VAL A 9 -9.72 0.21 -18.00
N ALA A 10 -10.68 0.97 -17.52
CA ALA A 10 -11.15 0.93 -16.14
C ALA A 10 -12.60 0.41 -16.10
N TRP A 11 -13.03 -0.08 -14.95
CA TRP A 11 -14.44 -0.31 -14.67
C TRP A 11 -14.98 0.86 -13.84
N PHE A 12 -16.06 1.47 -14.31
CA PHE A 12 -16.70 2.61 -13.65
C PHE A 12 -18.21 2.44 -13.60
N ASN A 13 -18.79 2.35 -12.41
CA ASN A 13 -20.23 2.32 -12.16
C ASN A 13 -21.00 1.36 -13.09
N GLY A 14 -20.55 0.12 -13.21
CA GLY A 14 -21.25 -0.91 -14.00
C GLY A 14 -20.72 -1.11 -15.42
N LYS A 15 -19.74 -0.33 -15.89
CA LYS A 15 -19.26 -0.39 -17.27
C LYS A 15 -17.73 -0.41 -17.34
N PHE A 16 -17.20 -1.18 -18.31
CA PHE A 16 -15.81 -1.03 -18.75
C PHE A 16 -15.71 0.13 -19.71
N VAL A 17 -14.84 1.09 -19.40
CA VAL A 17 -14.65 2.31 -20.17
C VAL A 17 -13.15 2.59 -20.32
N PRO A 18 -12.72 3.35 -21.35
CA PRO A 18 -11.39 3.93 -21.37
C PRO A 18 -11.12 4.71 -20.06
N GLU A 19 -9.92 4.55 -19.48
CA GLU A 19 -9.54 5.23 -18.22
C GLU A 19 -9.78 6.75 -18.29
N SER A 20 -9.56 7.36 -19.46
CA SER A 20 -9.77 8.79 -19.71
C SER A 20 -11.23 9.24 -19.66
N GLU A 21 -12.17 8.31 -19.73
CA GLU A 21 -13.61 8.59 -19.65
C GLU A 21 -14.17 8.50 -18.22
N VAL A 22 -13.35 8.03 -17.26
CA VAL A 22 -13.76 8.01 -15.85
C VAL A 22 -13.86 9.45 -15.34
N LYS A 23 -15.08 9.91 -15.02
CA LYS A 23 -15.36 11.27 -14.54
C LYS A 23 -16.17 11.21 -13.26
N VAL A 24 -15.52 11.55 -12.16
CA VAL A 24 -16.17 11.67 -10.85
C VAL A 24 -16.74 13.08 -10.71
N PRO A 25 -18.01 13.24 -10.34
CA PRO A 25 -18.61 14.57 -10.14
C PRO A 25 -17.86 15.38 -9.08
N PHE A 26 -17.72 16.69 -9.28
CA PHE A 26 -17.03 17.55 -8.30
C PHE A 26 -17.75 17.66 -6.94
N ARG A 27 -19.03 17.31 -6.88
CA ARG A 27 -19.83 17.21 -5.63
C ARG A 27 -19.77 15.82 -4.99
N ASP A 28 -18.91 14.93 -5.48
CA ASP A 28 -18.68 13.65 -4.82
C ASP A 28 -18.12 13.86 -3.42
N MET A 29 -18.67 13.16 -2.45
CA MET A 29 -18.32 13.32 -1.03
C MET A 29 -16.87 12.94 -0.73
N SER A 30 -16.28 12.06 -1.54
CA SER A 30 -14.85 11.75 -1.43
C SER A 30 -13.98 12.92 -1.90
N TRP A 31 -14.39 13.61 -2.97
CA TRP A 31 -13.71 14.82 -3.43
C TRP A 31 -13.82 15.95 -2.40
N LEU A 32 -15.01 16.16 -1.83
CA LEU A 32 -15.25 17.25 -0.88
C LEU A 32 -14.63 16.99 0.49
N TYR A 33 -14.68 15.75 0.98
CA TYR A 33 -14.43 15.46 2.40
C TYR A 33 -13.55 14.22 2.64
N GLY A 34 -13.12 13.52 1.58
CA GLY A 34 -12.39 12.27 1.72
C GLY A 34 -13.30 11.09 2.13
N ASP A 35 -14.64 11.20 1.96
CA ASP A 35 -15.60 10.18 2.37
C ASP A 35 -15.66 9.04 1.34
N GLY A 36 -14.72 8.13 1.49
CA GLY A 36 -14.53 6.98 0.64
C GLY A 36 -13.42 6.08 1.13
N ALA A 37 -13.28 4.94 0.50
CA ALA A 37 -12.24 3.97 0.79
C ALA A 37 -11.59 3.46 -0.50
N PHE A 38 -10.38 2.89 -0.37
CA PHE A 38 -9.69 2.26 -1.48
C PHE A 38 -8.87 1.06 -1.01
N ASP A 39 -8.54 0.21 -1.94
CA ASP A 39 -7.50 -0.79 -1.74
C ASP A 39 -6.58 -0.85 -2.97
N MET A 40 -5.44 -1.49 -2.81
CA MET A 40 -4.45 -1.58 -3.87
C MET A 40 -3.75 -2.93 -3.77
N THR A 41 -3.99 -3.77 -4.75
CA THR A 41 -3.32 -5.05 -4.95
C THR A 41 -2.19 -4.87 -5.97
N ARG A 42 -1.21 -5.76 -6.02
CA ARG A 42 -0.27 -5.85 -7.15
C ARG A 42 -0.38 -7.19 -7.86
N SER A 43 0.03 -7.22 -9.10
CA SER A 43 0.33 -8.49 -9.77
C SER A 43 1.79 -8.90 -9.58
N PHE A 44 2.04 -10.21 -9.73
CA PHE A 44 3.33 -10.82 -9.98
C PHE A 44 3.18 -11.73 -11.19
N ASN A 45 4.02 -11.55 -12.19
CA ASN A 45 3.91 -12.27 -13.46
C ASN A 45 2.50 -12.17 -14.06
N GLY A 46 1.86 -10.99 -13.94
CA GLY A 46 0.52 -10.73 -14.45
C GLY A 46 -0.62 -11.41 -13.68
N LYS A 47 -0.39 -12.00 -12.51
CA LYS A 47 -1.42 -12.59 -11.64
C LYS A 47 -1.59 -11.74 -10.39
N ALA A 48 -2.82 -11.32 -10.09
CA ALA A 48 -3.12 -10.55 -8.88
C ALA A 48 -2.76 -11.37 -7.62
N PHE A 49 -1.96 -10.77 -6.73
CA PHE A 49 -1.48 -11.45 -5.53
C PHE A 49 -2.41 -11.18 -4.35
N ARG A 50 -2.96 -12.25 -3.76
CA ARG A 50 -3.86 -12.17 -2.59
C ARG A 50 -5.00 -11.17 -2.78
N LEU A 51 -5.58 -11.15 -3.97
CA LEU A 51 -6.68 -10.24 -4.30
C LEU A 51 -7.86 -10.40 -3.34
N LYS A 52 -8.19 -11.63 -2.95
CA LYS A 52 -9.27 -11.90 -2.00
C LYS A 52 -9.03 -11.21 -0.66
N GLU A 53 -7.84 -11.32 -0.08
CA GLU A 53 -7.48 -10.69 1.20
C GLU A 53 -7.53 -9.15 1.11
N HIS A 54 -7.12 -8.58 -0.02
CA HIS A 54 -7.25 -7.16 -0.31
C HIS A 54 -8.73 -6.73 -0.37
N ILE A 55 -9.57 -7.47 -1.07
CA ILE A 55 -11.01 -7.19 -1.17
C ILE A 55 -11.70 -7.37 0.19
N ASP A 56 -11.37 -8.40 0.96
CA ASP A 56 -11.90 -8.60 2.31
C ASP A 56 -11.56 -7.42 3.22
N ARG A 57 -10.32 -6.89 3.17
CA ARG A 57 -9.92 -5.68 3.90
C ARG A 57 -10.66 -4.45 3.41
N PHE A 58 -10.82 -4.30 2.11
CA PHE A 58 -11.55 -3.21 1.49
C PHE A 58 -13.00 -3.16 1.96
N TYR A 59 -13.70 -4.30 1.96
CA TYR A 59 -15.08 -4.38 2.46
C TYR A 59 -15.18 -4.14 3.98
N ARG A 60 -14.17 -4.52 4.76
CA ARG A 60 -14.10 -4.09 6.17
C ARG A 60 -13.97 -2.56 6.30
N SER A 61 -13.18 -1.93 5.45
CA SER A 61 -13.07 -0.45 5.42
C SER A 61 -14.38 0.21 5.03
N LEU A 62 -15.02 -0.27 3.97
CA LEU A 62 -16.33 0.23 3.52
C LEU A 62 -17.40 0.07 4.62
N ARG A 63 -17.43 -1.10 5.29
CA ARG A 63 -18.35 -1.34 6.41
C ARG A 63 -18.09 -0.39 7.58
N TYR A 64 -16.82 -0.11 7.89
CA TYR A 64 -16.46 0.83 8.96
C TYR A 64 -16.99 2.24 8.71
N ILE A 65 -16.96 2.72 7.47
CA ILE A 65 -17.48 4.05 7.10
C ILE A 65 -18.94 4.03 6.61
N GLY A 66 -19.61 2.88 6.61
CA GLY A 66 -21.01 2.73 6.25
C GLY A 66 -21.30 3.04 4.77
N ILE A 67 -20.46 2.55 3.86
CA ILE A 67 -20.68 2.64 2.40
C ILE A 67 -20.96 1.24 1.85
N ASP A 68 -22.10 1.09 1.15
CA ASP A 68 -22.38 -0.09 0.34
C ASP A 68 -22.04 0.21 -1.11
N PRO A 69 -21.06 -0.48 -1.72
CA PRO A 69 -20.66 -0.25 -3.11
C PRO A 69 -21.68 -0.77 -4.14
N GLY A 70 -22.74 -1.45 -3.72
CA GLY A 70 -23.70 -2.11 -4.60
C GLY A 70 -23.12 -3.34 -5.34
N LEU A 71 -21.95 -3.83 -4.95
CA LEU A 71 -21.29 -5.02 -5.49
C LEU A 71 -20.97 -5.98 -4.34
N LYS A 72 -21.10 -7.28 -4.60
CA LYS A 72 -20.61 -8.30 -3.67
C LYS A 72 -19.09 -8.46 -3.77
N PRO A 73 -18.41 -8.94 -2.71
CA PRO A 73 -16.95 -9.17 -2.74
C PRO A 73 -16.50 -10.02 -3.93
N ASP A 74 -17.18 -11.09 -4.25
CA ASP A 74 -16.82 -11.98 -5.36
C ASP A 74 -16.97 -11.28 -6.74
N GLU A 75 -17.94 -10.38 -6.89
CA GLU A 75 -18.08 -9.56 -8.09
C GLU A 75 -16.94 -8.54 -8.20
N MET A 76 -16.55 -7.92 -7.09
CA MET A 76 -15.41 -7.01 -7.05
C MET A 76 -14.11 -7.72 -7.45
N ILE A 77 -13.89 -8.95 -6.97
CA ILE A 77 -12.76 -9.80 -7.35
C ILE A 77 -12.79 -10.05 -8.85
N ARG A 78 -13.90 -10.60 -9.38
CA ARG A 78 -14.04 -10.93 -10.79
C ARG A 78 -13.82 -9.72 -11.70
N ILE A 79 -14.38 -8.57 -11.35
CA ILE A 79 -14.21 -7.33 -12.14
C ILE A 79 -12.76 -6.85 -12.07
N SER A 80 -12.10 -6.95 -10.92
CA SER A 80 -10.69 -6.57 -10.76
C SER A 80 -9.76 -7.43 -11.62
N GLU A 81 -10.02 -8.75 -11.68
CA GLU A 81 -9.30 -9.66 -12.57
C GLU A 81 -9.56 -9.33 -14.04
N GLU A 82 -10.79 -9.02 -14.41
CA GLU A 82 -11.15 -8.64 -15.77
C GLU A 82 -10.50 -7.30 -16.19
N VAL A 83 -10.44 -6.31 -15.29
CA VAL A 83 -9.70 -5.06 -15.55
C VAL A 83 -8.21 -5.34 -15.78
N LEU A 84 -7.60 -6.22 -14.97
CA LEU A 84 -6.21 -6.64 -15.16
C LEU A 84 -6.02 -7.30 -16.53
N ASP A 85 -6.89 -8.25 -16.88
CA ASP A 85 -6.80 -9.00 -18.15
C ASP A 85 -6.94 -8.10 -19.37
N ARG A 86 -7.87 -7.14 -19.34
CA ARG A 86 -8.09 -6.16 -20.42
C ARG A 86 -6.90 -5.24 -20.64
N ASN A 87 -6.07 -5.01 -19.60
CA ASN A 87 -4.91 -4.13 -19.66
C ASN A 87 -3.58 -4.87 -19.82
N ARG A 88 -3.55 -6.20 -19.72
CA ARG A 88 -2.32 -7.00 -19.72
C ARG A 88 -1.45 -6.79 -20.95
N HIS A 89 -2.09 -6.62 -22.13
CA HIS A 89 -1.41 -6.42 -23.41
C HIS A 89 -0.63 -5.08 -23.50
N LEU A 90 -0.90 -4.14 -22.60
CA LEU A 90 -0.23 -2.83 -22.55
C LEU A 90 1.05 -2.85 -21.70
N LEU A 91 1.30 -3.94 -20.95
CA LEU A 91 2.51 -4.08 -20.16
C LEU A 91 3.69 -4.52 -21.02
N ALA A 92 4.85 -3.94 -20.76
CA ALA A 92 6.10 -4.49 -21.25
C ALA A 92 6.37 -5.86 -20.61
N LYS A 93 7.14 -6.70 -21.30
CA LYS A 93 7.50 -8.01 -20.78
C LYS A 93 8.24 -7.89 -19.43
N GLY A 94 7.73 -8.55 -18.43
CA GLY A 94 8.27 -8.53 -17.08
C GLY A 94 7.82 -7.36 -16.22
N ASP A 95 6.86 -6.57 -16.68
CA ASP A 95 6.18 -5.55 -15.87
C ASP A 95 4.92 -6.11 -15.21
N ASP A 96 4.47 -5.40 -14.19
CA ASP A 96 3.29 -5.73 -13.41
C ASP A 96 2.46 -4.48 -13.10
N TYR A 97 1.20 -4.69 -12.71
CA TYR A 97 0.27 -3.64 -12.35
C TYR A 97 0.04 -3.53 -10.84
N TRP A 98 -0.26 -2.32 -10.40
CA TRP A 98 -1.22 -2.13 -9.32
C TRP A 98 -2.64 -2.27 -9.87
N ILE A 99 -3.49 -2.94 -9.09
CA ILE A 99 -4.93 -3.05 -9.34
C ILE A 99 -5.61 -2.33 -8.19
N GLY A 100 -6.25 -1.21 -8.49
CA GLY A 100 -6.87 -0.32 -7.51
C GLY A 100 -8.38 -0.46 -7.51
N GLN A 101 -8.97 -0.53 -6.32
CA GLN A 101 -10.41 -0.41 -6.10
C GLN A 101 -10.65 0.87 -5.29
N ARG A 102 -11.56 1.73 -5.76
CA ARG A 102 -11.95 2.97 -5.09
C ARG A 102 -13.46 3.05 -5.02
N VAL A 103 -13.97 3.39 -3.85
CA VAL A 103 -15.40 3.61 -3.64
C VAL A 103 -15.59 4.88 -2.84
N SER A 104 -16.35 5.81 -3.39
CA SER A 104 -16.80 7.01 -2.66
C SER A 104 -18.24 6.82 -2.17
N ARG A 105 -18.66 7.69 -1.25
CA ARG A 105 -20.10 7.78 -0.92
C ARG A 105 -20.94 8.32 -2.08
N GLY A 106 -20.33 8.90 -3.11
CA GLY A 106 -21.01 9.49 -4.25
C GLY A 106 -21.57 10.89 -3.98
N VAL A 107 -22.50 11.30 -4.80
CA VAL A 107 -23.13 12.62 -4.74
C VAL A 107 -24.36 12.58 -3.84
N LYS A 108 -24.42 13.47 -2.85
CA LYS A 108 -25.62 13.66 -2.03
C LYS A 108 -26.70 14.35 -2.87
N LYS A 109 -27.87 13.72 -2.98
CA LYS A 109 -29.02 14.29 -3.68
C LYS A 109 -29.52 15.53 -2.96
N VAL A 110 -29.69 16.62 -3.71
CA VAL A 110 -30.32 17.87 -3.27
C VAL A 110 -31.50 18.13 -4.18
N GLU A 111 -32.58 18.70 -3.65
CA GLU A 111 -33.75 19.04 -4.45
C GLU A 111 -33.37 20.00 -5.59
N GLY A 112 -33.86 19.71 -6.79
CA GLY A 112 -33.52 20.46 -8.00
C GLY A 112 -32.23 20.03 -8.70
N ASP A 113 -31.38 19.18 -8.10
CA ASP A 113 -30.20 18.63 -8.76
C ASP A 113 -30.58 17.57 -9.81
N ASN A 114 -29.87 17.60 -10.92
CA ASN A 114 -30.00 16.62 -12.00
C ASN A 114 -28.61 16.04 -12.33
N TRP A 115 -28.23 14.98 -11.60
CA TRP A 115 -27.00 14.22 -11.84
C TRP A 115 -27.36 12.88 -12.46
N ASP A 116 -26.54 12.38 -13.38
CA ASP A 116 -26.75 11.07 -14.03
C ASP A 116 -26.68 9.92 -13.05
N HIS A 117 -25.93 10.10 -11.95
CA HIS A 117 -25.74 9.07 -10.92
C HIS A 117 -25.70 9.69 -9.51
N TYR A 118 -26.42 9.06 -8.60
CA TYR A 118 -26.40 9.34 -7.16
C TYR A 118 -25.97 8.09 -6.40
N GLY A 119 -25.33 8.27 -5.26
CA GLY A 119 -24.82 7.16 -4.46
C GLY A 119 -23.36 6.87 -4.79
N PRO A 120 -22.84 5.71 -4.36
CA PRO A 120 -21.42 5.38 -4.45
C PRO A 120 -20.89 5.40 -5.88
N ASN A 121 -19.78 6.09 -6.10
CA ASN A 121 -18.99 5.91 -7.31
C ASN A 121 -17.96 4.81 -7.06
N VAL A 122 -17.92 3.83 -7.95
CA VAL A 122 -17.00 2.69 -7.89
C VAL A 122 -16.09 2.72 -9.10
N VAL A 123 -14.78 2.77 -8.85
CA VAL A 123 -13.73 2.71 -9.88
C VAL A 123 -12.83 1.53 -9.60
N ILE A 124 -12.56 0.72 -10.63
CA ILE A 124 -11.52 -0.32 -10.59
C ILE A 124 -10.57 -0.04 -11.75
N GLU A 125 -9.28 0.07 -11.44
CA GLU A 125 -8.25 0.55 -12.34
C GLU A 125 -6.98 -0.31 -12.29
N CYS A 126 -6.13 -0.20 -13.31
CA CYS A 126 -4.77 -0.73 -13.30
C CYS A 126 -3.76 0.38 -13.56
N ILE A 127 -2.72 0.47 -12.72
CA ILE A 127 -1.63 1.43 -12.87
C ILE A 127 -0.30 0.66 -12.93
N PRO A 128 0.60 0.91 -13.89
CA PRO A 128 1.91 0.29 -13.91
C PRO A 128 2.67 0.51 -12.60
N LEU A 129 3.35 -0.52 -12.12
CA LEU A 129 4.19 -0.40 -10.93
C LEU A 129 5.35 0.57 -11.18
N PRO A 130 5.73 1.41 -10.19
CA PRO A 130 6.80 2.40 -10.33
C PRO A 130 8.19 1.75 -10.19
N PHE A 131 8.54 0.86 -11.12
CA PHE A 131 9.79 0.10 -11.04
C PHE A 131 11.01 1.01 -10.99
N LYS A 132 11.08 2.00 -11.90
CA LYS A 132 12.24 2.91 -12.00
C LYS A 132 12.43 3.76 -10.75
N GLU A 133 11.33 4.29 -10.20
CA GLU A 133 11.36 5.15 -9.02
C GLU A 133 11.73 4.38 -7.75
N ARG A 134 11.58 3.06 -7.77
CA ARG A 134 11.84 2.21 -6.60
C ARG A 134 13.07 1.31 -6.73
N ALA A 135 13.73 1.33 -7.88
CA ALA A 135 14.89 0.47 -8.13
C ALA A 135 16.05 0.74 -7.16
N LYS A 136 16.29 2.03 -6.84
CA LYS A 136 17.35 2.44 -5.90
C LYS A 136 17.16 1.85 -4.50
N GLN A 137 15.90 1.77 -4.01
CA GLN A 137 15.62 1.22 -2.69
C GLN A 137 16.04 -0.25 -2.57
N PHE A 138 15.95 -1.02 -3.66
CA PHE A 138 16.40 -2.41 -3.67
C PHE A 138 17.93 -2.55 -3.77
N ARG A 139 18.62 -1.57 -4.35
CA ARG A 139 20.08 -1.55 -4.43
C ARG A 139 20.72 -1.01 -3.15
N ASP A 140 20.23 0.13 -2.67
CA ASP A 140 20.86 0.94 -1.61
C ASP A 140 20.20 0.78 -0.25
N GLY A 141 19.00 0.16 -0.21
CA GLY A 141 18.10 0.17 0.94
C GLY A 141 17.32 1.48 1.07
N ILE A 142 16.46 1.54 2.08
CA ILE A 142 15.61 2.69 2.36
C ILE A 142 16.21 3.51 3.51
N GLU A 143 16.27 4.82 3.35
CA GLU A 143 16.44 5.74 4.46
C GLU A 143 15.07 6.09 5.06
N VAL A 144 14.88 5.88 6.36
CA VAL A 144 13.66 6.23 7.08
C VAL A 144 13.90 7.47 7.93
N ILE A 145 12.97 8.42 7.85
CA ILE A 145 12.92 9.58 8.75
C ILE A 145 11.57 9.58 9.48
N VAL A 146 11.63 9.79 10.78
CA VAL A 146 10.45 9.95 11.62
C VAL A 146 10.04 11.43 11.62
N PRO A 147 8.85 11.79 11.09
CA PRO A 147 8.36 13.17 11.09
C PRO A 147 7.86 13.60 12.47
N SER A 148 7.61 14.90 12.62
CA SER A 148 6.97 15.45 13.83
C SER A 148 5.48 15.07 13.90
N ILE A 149 4.85 14.83 12.75
CA ILE A 149 3.44 14.49 12.63
C ILE A 149 3.21 13.04 13.09
N ARG A 150 2.28 12.87 14.03
CA ARG A 150 1.87 11.56 14.55
C ARG A 150 0.82 10.91 13.66
N ARG A 151 0.79 9.58 13.67
CA ARG A 151 -0.28 8.81 13.03
C ARG A 151 -1.62 9.12 13.72
N THR A 152 -2.68 9.31 12.95
CA THR A 152 -4.03 9.51 13.50
C THR A 152 -4.35 8.37 14.47
N PRO A 153 -4.76 8.69 15.72
CA PRO A 153 -5.01 7.68 16.73
C PRO A 153 -6.29 6.89 16.45
N PRO A 154 -6.35 5.62 16.88
CA PRO A 154 -7.47 4.73 16.56
C PRO A 154 -8.83 5.14 17.15
N ASP A 155 -8.85 5.96 18.18
CA ASP A 155 -10.06 6.52 18.81
C ASP A 155 -10.61 7.74 18.07
N SER A 156 -9.80 8.40 17.21
CA SER A 156 -10.25 9.47 16.32
C SER A 156 -10.68 8.92 14.96
N LEU A 157 -9.82 8.18 14.29
CA LEU A 157 -10.09 7.58 13.00
C LEU A 157 -9.21 6.33 12.84
N SER A 158 -9.82 5.15 12.81
CA SER A 158 -9.08 3.89 12.83
C SER A 158 -8.11 3.74 11.66
N PRO A 159 -6.78 3.57 11.91
CA PRO A 159 -5.81 3.33 10.85
C PRO A 159 -6.00 1.97 10.15
N ARG A 160 -6.79 1.05 10.75
CA ARG A 160 -7.12 -0.24 10.15
C ARG A 160 -8.06 -0.15 8.95
N ALA A 161 -8.79 0.97 8.80
CA ALA A 161 -9.61 1.23 7.64
C ALA A 161 -8.82 2.02 6.59
N LYS A 162 -8.78 1.51 5.36
CA LYS A 162 -8.04 2.14 4.24
C LYS A 162 -8.94 3.14 3.52
N MET A 163 -9.03 4.34 4.09
CA MET A 163 -9.93 5.42 3.64
C MET A 163 -9.20 6.45 2.78
N HIS A 164 -9.95 7.31 2.08
CA HIS A 164 -9.39 8.42 1.29
C HIS A 164 -8.79 9.56 2.14
N ASN A 165 -9.02 9.60 3.44
CA ASN A 165 -8.48 10.59 4.39
C ASN A 165 -6.96 10.39 4.61
N TYR A 166 -6.16 10.57 3.57
CA TYR A 166 -4.71 10.33 3.59
C TYR A 166 -3.89 11.57 3.97
N LEU A 167 -4.53 12.71 4.24
CA LEU A 167 -3.82 13.97 4.47
C LEU A 167 -2.83 13.89 5.64
N ASN A 168 -3.15 13.15 6.71
CA ASN A 168 -2.24 12.93 7.85
C ASN A 168 -0.89 12.35 7.39
N VAL A 169 -0.91 11.25 6.63
CA VAL A 169 0.32 10.59 6.17
C VAL A 169 0.99 11.34 5.01
N ILE A 170 0.21 12.06 4.18
CA ILE A 170 0.75 12.92 3.12
C ILE A 170 1.54 14.08 3.72
N MET A 171 1.02 14.73 4.76
CA MET A 171 1.74 15.84 5.44
C MET A 171 3.02 15.35 6.10
N ALA A 172 3.00 14.17 6.70
CA ALA A 172 4.19 13.52 7.26
C ALA A 172 5.24 13.22 6.18
N ASP A 173 4.82 12.65 5.04
CA ASP A 173 5.72 12.39 3.90
C ASP A 173 6.31 13.69 3.33
N ARG A 174 5.52 14.74 3.20
CA ARG A 174 6.00 16.06 2.74
C ARG A 174 7.03 16.68 3.70
N GLU A 175 6.83 16.56 5.02
CA GLU A 175 7.81 17.02 6.01
C GLU A 175 9.15 16.30 5.83
N VAL A 176 9.11 14.98 5.64
CA VAL A 176 10.32 14.16 5.42
C VAL A 176 11.00 14.54 4.11
N LYS A 177 10.25 14.61 3.02
CA LYS A 177 10.78 14.94 1.69
C LYS A 177 11.33 16.35 1.55
N ALA A 178 10.88 17.27 2.37
CA ALA A 178 11.48 18.61 2.45
C ALA A 178 12.91 18.58 3.02
N ARG A 179 13.26 17.53 3.81
CA ARG A 179 14.60 17.32 4.35
C ARG A 179 15.44 16.43 3.46
N ASN A 180 14.86 15.35 2.97
CA ASN A 180 15.48 14.41 2.05
C ASN A 180 14.42 13.82 1.09
N PRO A 181 14.43 14.18 -0.23
CA PRO A 181 13.45 13.74 -1.21
C PRO A 181 13.39 12.22 -1.41
N GLU A 182 14.47 11.48 -1.14
CA GLU A 182 14.57 10.03 -1.31
C GLU A 182 14.13 9.25 -0.06
N ALA A 183 14.05 9.92 1.12
CA ALA A 183 13.71 9.25 2.37
C ALA A 183 12.21 8.92 2.47
N TRP A 184 11.92 7.91 3.27
CA TRP A 184 10.56 7.44 3.56
C TRP A 184 10.13 7.84 4.96
N ALA A 185 8.93 8.38 5.08
CA ALA A 185 8.34 8.69 6.36
C ALA A 185 7.84 7.42 7.05
N VAL A 186 8.18 7.25 8.33
CA VAL A 186 7.51 6.33 9.26
C VAL A 186 7.06 7.13 10.46
N LEU A 187 5.75 7.16 10.68
CA LEU A 187 5.14 7.94 11.75
C LEU A 187 5.22 7.17 13.07
N LEU A 188 5.26 7.92 14.16
CA LEU A 188 4.98 7.37 15.48
C LEU A 188 3.47 7.50 15.79
N ASP A 189 2.99 6.63 16.66
CA ASP A 189 1.67 6.76 17.26
C ASP A 189 1.64 7.87 18.34
N VAL A 190 0.51 8.04 19.01
CA VAL A 190 0.34 9.04 20.06
C VAL A 190 1.11 8.75 21.34
N HIS A 191 1.59 7.51 21.51
CA HIS A 191 2.39 7.08 22.67
C HIS A 191 3.90 7.15 22.39
N GLY A 192 4.31 7.48 21.17
CA GLY A 192 5.71 7.57 20.78
C GLY A 192 6.30 6.30 20.20
N ASN A 193 5.49 5.27 19.98
CA ASN A 193 5.91 4.02 19.35
C ASN A 193 5.85 4.12 17.82
N LEU A 194 6.67 3.34 17.12
CA LEU A 194 6.58 3.19 15.66
C LEU A 194 5.17 2.76 15.26
N ALA A 195 4.64 3.37 14.22
CA ALA A 195 3.39 2.98 13.60
C ALA A 195 3.63 2.48 12.17
N GLU A 196 3.45 3.32 11.18
CA GLU A 196 3.53 2.94 9.77
C GLU A 196 3.95 4.11 8.88
N GLY A 197 4.37 3.82 7.65
CA GLY A 197 4.60 4.84 6.62
C GLY A 197 3.34 5.15 5.80
N MET A 198 3.46 6.07 4.83
CA MET A 198 2.36 6.49 3.95
C MET A 198 1.71 5.32 3.16
N GLY A 199 2.41 4.25 2.94
CA GLY A 199 1.89 3.06 2.25
C GLY A 199 2.69 1.81 2.58
N SER A 200 3.30 1.77 3.76
CA SER A 200 4.17 0.69 4.21
C SER A 200 3.99 0.40 5.70
N ASN A 201 4.18 -0.86 6.08
CA ASN A 201 4.34 -1.25 7.48
C ASN A 201 5.83 -1.45 7.79
N ILE A 202 6.22 -1.30 9.05
CA ILE A 202 7.59 -1.42 9.52
C ILE A 202 7.77 -2.67 10.38
N PHE A 203 8.95 -3.25 10.28
CA PHE A 203 9.43 -4.38 11.07
C PHE A 203 10.83 -4.08 11.59
N VAL A 204 11.09 -4.46 12.81
CA VAL A 204 12.37 -4.33 13.51
C VAL A 204 12.85 -5.73 13.88
N VAL A 205 14.10 -6.03 13.63
CA VAL A 205 14.73 -7.31 14.02
C VAL A 205 15.72 -7.04 15.13
N ARG A 206 15.58 -7.78 16.23
CA ARG A 206 16.50 -7.74 17.36
C ARG A 206 16.68 -9.15 17.93
N ASP A 207 17.93 -9.55 18.12
CA ASP A 207 18.28 -10.87 18.69
C ASP A 207 17.58 -12.05 17.99
N GLY A 208 17.42 -11.97 16.67
CA GLY A 208 16.76 -13.00 15.87
C GLY A 208 15.23 -13.01 15.94
N VAL A 209 14.61 -12.10 16.68
CA VAL A 209 13.13 -11.93 16.78
C VAL A 209 12.70 -10.76 15.91
N ILE A 210 11.61 -10.93 15.18
CA ILE A 210 10.97 -9.87 14.41
C ILE A 210 9.90 -9.21 15.25
N LEU A 211 9.98 -7.90 15.42
CA LEU A 211 8.99 -7.06 16.06
C LEU A 211 8.24 -6.23 14.99
N THR A 212 6.95 -6.04 15.15
CA THR A 212 6.14 -5.14 14.31
C THR A 212 5.07 -4.47 15.17
N PRO A 213 4.69 -3.22 14.87
CA PRO A 213 3.68 -2.51 15.63
C PRO A 213 2.36 -3.27 15.75
N GLN A 214 1.68 -3.09 16.87
CA GLN A 214 0.36 -3.67 17.11
C GLN A 214 -0.63 -3.25 16.02
N GLU A 215 -1.46 -4.19 15.55
CA GLU A 215 -2.44 -3.97 14.48
C GLU A 215 -3.42 -2.83 14.79
N ARG A 216 -3.67 -2.55 16.06
CA ARG A 216 -4.54 -1.45 16.49
C ARG A 216 -4.11 -0.09 15.94
N PHE A 217 -2.79 0.13 15.77
CA PHE A 217 -2.21 1.43 15.40
C PHE A 217 -1.81 1.56 13.94
N VAL A 218 -1.97 0.51 13.16
CA VAL A 218 -1.54 0.46 11.75
C VAL A 218 -2.58 -0.16 10.84
N LEU A 219 -2.44 0.07 9.55
CA LEU A 219 -3.20 -0.70 8.57
C LEU A 219 -2.74 -2.17 8.64
N PRO A 220 -3.68 -3.16 8.72
CA PRO A 220 -3.34 -4.57 8.60
C PRO A 220 -2.96 -4.89 7.15
N GLY A 221 -1.69 -4.61 6.81
CA GLY A 221 -1.15 -4.77 5.46
C GLY A 221 -1.18 -6.21 4.99
N VAL A 222 -1.61 -6.48 3.76
CA VAL A 222 -1.55 -7.84 3.18
C VAL A 222 -0.08 -8.27 3.03
N SER A 223 0.80 -7.39 2.56
CA SER A 223 2.25 -7.66 2.55
C SER A 223 2.84 -7.82 3.94
N ARG A 224 2.33 -7.07 4.95
CA ARG A 224 2.69 -7.26 6.37
C ARG A 224 2.32 -8.67 6.84
N GLN A 225 1.10 -9.08 6.61
CA GLN A 225 0.62 -10.41 6.99
C GLN A 225 1.42 -11.51 6.28
N THR A 226 1.71 -11.34 4.98
CA THR A 226 2.55 -12.25 4.22
C THR A 226 3.96 -12.39 4.83
N ALA A 227 4.58 -11.27 5.23
CA ALA A 227 5.91 -11.31 5.87
C ALA A 227 5.88 -12.03 7.21
N ILE A 228 4.82 -11.85 8.02
CA ILE A 228 4.61 -12.57 9.28
C ILE A 228 4.50 -14.09 9.04
N GLU A 229 3.64 -14.50 8.10
CA GLU A 229 3.43 -15.91 7.76
C GLU A 229 4.71 -16.57 7.24
N LEU A 230 5.45 -15.89 6.38
CA LEU A 230 6.72 -16.38 5.85
C LEU A 230 7.79 -16.49 6.95
N ALA A 231 7.89 -15.51 7.84
CA ALA A 231 8.82 -15.56 8.97
C ALA A 231 8.52 -16.75 9.89
N GLN A 232 7.24 -16.97 10.21
CA GLN A 232 6.80 -18.12 11.02
C GLN A 232 7.09 -19.45 10.32
N ALA A 233 6.85 -19.55 9.02
CA ALA A 233 7.16 -20.73 8.22
C ALA A 233 8.68 -21.03 8.16
N GLU A 234 9.51 -19.99 8.21
CA GLU A 234 10.98 -20.10 8.30
C GLU A 234 11.47 -20.32 9.74
N GLY A 235 10.58 -20.52 10.72
CA GLY A 235 10.92 -20.74 12.13
C GLY A 235 11.41 -19.48 12.86
N ILE A 236 11.12 -18.28 12.34
CA ILE A 236 11.50 -17.01 12.96
C ILE A 236 10.34 -16.53 13.84
N LYS A 237 10.63 -16.21 15.09
CA LYS A 237 9.63 -15.66 16.01
C LYS A 237 9.22 -14.24 15.56
N VAL A 238 7.91 -13.98 15.57
CA VAL A 238 7.35 -12.65 15.27
C VAL A 238 6.47 -12.21 16.43
N GLU A 239 6.67 -11.00 16.91
CA GLU A 239 5.87 -10.36 17.96
C GLU A 239 5.23 -9.08 17.44
N GLN A 240 3.93 -8.90 17.74
CA GLN A 240 3.22 -7.64 17.53
C GLN A 240 3.20 -6.90 18.87
N THR A 241 3.96 -5.81 18.95
CA THR A 241 4.22 -5.11 20.22
C THR A 241 4.42 -3.61 20.02
N ASP A 242 4.52 -2.88 21.11
CA ASP A 242 4.97 -1.51 21.10
C ASP A 242 6.49 -1.49 20.88
N ILE A 243 6.95 -0.59 20.01
CA ILE A 243 8.35 -0.46 19.59
C ILE A 243 8.67 1.02 19.61
N ASP A 244 9.49 1.46 20.53
CA ASP A 244 9.91 2.86 20.59
C ASP A 244 11.16 3.13 19.73
N LEU A 245 11.63 4.38 19.72
CA LEU A 245 12.81 4.74 18.95
C LEU A 245 14.09 4.13 19.51
N PHE A 246 14.15 3.83 20.82
CA PHE A 246 15.31 3.13 21.39
C PHE A 246 15.43 1.74 20.78
N ASP A 247 14.33 0.96 20.77
CA ASP A 247 14.30 -0.37 20.18
C ASP A 247 14.73 -0.34 18.70
N ALA A 248 14.26 0.68 17.95
CA ALA A 248 14.60 0.85 16.55
C ALA A 248 16.08 1.22 16.33
N TYR A 249 16.66 2.07 17.18
CA TYR A 249 18.08 2.46 17.04
C TYR A 249 19.07 1.35 17.40
N VAL A 250 18.69 0.42 18.29
CA VAL A 250 19.53 -0.72 18.67
C VAL A 250 19.21 -1.98 17.87
N ALA A 251 18.38 -1.89 16.86
CA ALA A 251 17.98 -3.02 16.02
C ALA A 251 19.14 -3.58 15.18
N ASP A 252 19.12 -4.90 14.97
CA ASP A 252 20.02 -5.57 14.04
C ASP A 252 19.67 -5.27 12.59
N GLU A 253 18.35 -5.27 12.28
CA GLU A 253 17.78 -4.98 10.97
C GLU A 253 16.45 -4.22 11.11
N ILE A 254 16.14 -3.42 10.12
CA ILE A 254 14.79 -2.86 9.92
C ILE A 254 14.40 -3.12 8.45
N PHE A 255 13.14 -3.47 8.22
CA PHE A 255 12.61 -3.55 6.86
C PHE A 255 11.17 -3.01 6.77
N LEU A 256 10.80 -2.57 5.60
CA LEU A 256 9.45 -2.13 5.28
C LEU A 256 8.75 -3.16 4.38
N THR A 257 7.43 -3.25 4.53
CA THR A 257 6.58 -4.02 3.62
C THR A 257 5.52 -3.13 3.00
N SER A 258 5.24 -3.32 1.72
CA SER A 258 4.14 -2.65 1.03
C SER A 258 3.71 -3.45 -0.21
N THR A 259 2.57 -3.10 -0.77
CA THR A 259 2.09 -3.72 -2.01
C THR A 259 3.10 -3.56 -3.16
N SER A 260 3.80 -2.42 -3.28
CA SER A 260 4.81 -2.25 -4.33
C SER A 260 6.15 -2.90 -4.01
N LEU A 261 6.64 -2.77 -2.78
CA LEU A 261 7.98 -3.26 -2.41
C LEU A 261 8.00 -4.77 -2.12
N ALA A 262 6.86 -5.37 -1.76
CA ALA A 262 6.83 -6.63 -1.03
C ALA A 262 7.61 -6.51 0.28
N ILE A 263 8.94 -6.64 0.25
CA ILE A 263 9.87 -6.42 1.37
C ILE A 263 11.07 -5.61 0.87
N CYS A 264 11.51 -4.62 1.66
CA CYS A 264 12.73 -3.87 1.38
C CYS A 264 13.42 -3.44 2.68
N GLY A 265 14.75 -3.63 2.76
CA GLY A 265 15.56 -3.31 3.94
C GLY A 265 15.76 -1.80 4.13
N VAL A 266 15.91 -1.40 5.38
CA VAL A 266 16.20 -0.02 5.82
C VAL A 266 17.67 0.09 6.22
N THR A 267 18.38 1.09 5.68
CA THR A 267 19.79 1.36 5.98
C THR A 267 19.98 2.29 7.16
N THR A 268 19.15 3.34 7.22
CA THR A 268 19.25 4.39 8.25
C THR A 268 17.88 4.78 8.80
N LEU A 269 17.86 5.16 10.06
CA LEU A 269 16.72 5.78 10.74
C LEU A 269 17.16 7.13 11.29
N ASN A 270 16.52 8.23 10.84
CA ASN A 270 16.89 9.59 11.19
C ASN A 270 18.38 9.89 10.96
N GLY A 271 18.98 9.35 9.91
CA GLY A 271 20.40 9.48 9.59
C GLY A 271 21.33 8.56 10.41
N GLN A 272 20.81 7.82 11.39
CA GLN A 272 21.59 6.84 12.14
C GLN A 272 21.53 5.49 11.45
N LYS A 273 22.69 4.86 11.27
CA LYS A 273 22.86 3.56 10.64
C LYS A 273 22.21 2.45 11.49
N ILE A 274 21.47 1.55 10.85
CA ILE A 274 20.88 0.40 11.49
C ILE A 274 21.81 -0.81 11.37
N GLY A 275 22.04 -1.50 12.49
CA GLY A 275 22.92 -2.65 12.57
C GLY A 275 24.32 -2.37 12.00
N ASN A 276 24.82 -3.23 11.15
CA ASN A 276 26.08 -3.02 10.42
C ASN A 276 25.90 -2.23 9.11
N GLY A 277 24.66 -1.87 8.75
CA GLY A 277 24.29 -1.13 7.51
C GLY A 277 24.23 -2.00 6.26
N THR A 278 24.35 -3.32 6.38
CA THR A 278 24.15 -4.23 5.25
C THR A 278 22.66 -4.43 4.99
N VAL A 279 22.22 -4.19 3.75
CA VAL A 279 20.83 -4.43 3.34
C VAL A 279 20.78 -5.29 2.08
N PRO A 280 19.85 -6.24 2.04
CA PRO A 280 19.07 -6.73 3.17
C PRO A 280 19.96 -7.42 4.23
N GLY A 281 19.63 -7.29 5.51
CA GLY A 281 20.23 -8.08 6.56
C GLY A 281 19.83 -9.56 6.48
N PRO A 282 20.46 -10.45 7.28
CA PRO A 282 20.28 -11.91 7.14
C PRO A 282 18.83 -12.38 7.25
N ILE A 283 18.06 -11.87 8.21
CA ILE A 283 16.66 -12.24 8.41
C ILE A 283 15.78 -11.65 7.31
N THR A 284 15.95 -10.38 6.99
CA THR A 284 15.24 -9.73 5.86
C THR A 284 15.49 -10.49 4.57
N LYS A 285 16.72 -10.94 4.32
CA LYS A 285 17.08 -11.73 3.12
C LYS A 285 16.33 -13.07 3.09
N ARG A 286 16.30 -13.80 4.22
CA ARG A 286 15.57 -15.08 4.29
C ARG A 286 14.10 -14.93 3.94
N ILE A 287 13.43 -13.91 4.51
CA ILE A 287 12.01 -13.66 4.25
C ILE A 287 11.80 -13.19 2.80
N THR A 288 12.73 -12.38 2.25
CA THR A 288 12.68 -11.95 0.85
C THR A 288 12.76 -13.14 -0.09
N GLU A 289 13.68 -14.08 0.14
CA GLU A 289 13.80 -15.29 -0.67
C GLU A 289 12.57 -16.22 -0.52
N ALA A 290 11.99 -16.32 0.68
CA ALA A 290 10.73 -17.03 0.88
C ALA A 290 9.57 -16.35 0.13
N TYR A 291 9.54 -15.03 0.10
CA TYR A 291 8.53 -14.28 -0.65
C TYR A 291 8.67 -14.48 -2.16
N LYS A 292 9.91 -14.44 -2.70
CA LYS A 292 10.17 -14.75 -4.11
C LYS A 292 9.65 -16.13 -4.49
N ARG A 293 9.90 -17.15 -3.65
CA ARG A 293 9.38 -18.51 -3.87
C ARG A 293 7.84 -18.54 -3.86
N LEU A 294 7.21 -17.84 -2.92
CA LEU A 294 5.74 -17.78 -2.81
C LEU A 294 5.08 -17.22 -4.06
N VAL A 295 5.66 -16.17 -4.65
CA VAL A 295 5.08 -15.47 -5.80
C VAL A 295 5.64 -15.94 -7.15
N ASP A 296 6.55 -16.91 -7.15
CA ASP A 296 7.28 -17.42 -8.33
C ASP A 296 7.86 -16.27 -9.18
N CYS A 297 8.46 -15.28 -8.51
CA CYS A 297 8.97 -14.08 -9.14
C CYS A 297 10.14 -13.49 -8.35
N ASP A 298 11.28 -13.26 -9.00
CA ASP A 298 12.34 -12.44 -8.43
C ASP A 298 11.98 -10.95 -8.61
N PHE A 299 11.13 -10.46 -7.72
CA PHE A 299 10.71 -9.06 -7.75
C PHE A 299 11.85 -8.08 -7.44
N VAL A 300 12.90 -8.50 -6.73
CA VAL A 300 14.09 -7.66 -6.49
C VAL A 300 14.80 -7.41 -7.82
N GLU A 301 15.08 -8.46 -8.56
CA GLU A 301 15.70 -8.37 -9.89
C GLU A 301 14.81 -7.61 -10.88
N GLN A 302 13.48 -7.76 -10.76
CA GLN A 302 12.49 -7.01 -11.57
C GLN A 302 12.67 -5.49 -11.40
N TYR A 303 12.95 -5.01 -10.17
CA TYR A 303 13.28 -3.60 -9.91
C TYR A 303 14.68 -3.23 -10.35
N LEU A 304 15.71 -4.03 -10.00
CA LEU A 304 17.12 -3.72 -10.30
C LEU A 304 17.41 -3.57 -11.79
N LYS A 305 16.70 -4.30 -12.64
CA LYS A 305 16.78 -4.15 -14.11
C LYS A 305 16.35 -2.78 -14.63
N ARG A 306 15.79 -1.91 -13.78
CA ARG A 306 15.32 -0.56 -14.14
C ARG A 306 16.27 0.56 -13.69
N LEU A 307 17.44 0.22 -13.11
CA LEU A 307 18.52 1.17 -12.79
C LEU A 307 19.27 1.66 -14.09
#